data_2117be00069614b974741d1e1ea41310
#
_entry.id   2117be00069614b974741d1e1ea41310
#
_cell.length_a   1.000
_cell.length_b   1.000
_cell.length_c   1.000
_cell.angle_alpha   90.00
_cell.angle_beta   90.00
_cell.angle_gamma   90.00
#
_symmetry.space_group_name_H-M   'P 1'
#
loop_
_entity.id
_entity.type
_entity.pdbx_description
1 polymer ?
#
loop_
_entity_poly.entity_id
_entity_poly.type
_entity_poly.pdbx_seq_one_letter_code
_entity_poly.pdbx_strand_id
1 'polypeptide(L)'
;QHGNDSWRYAKGAFYAPMNSHNCTIGKDVGLPDRSEIAFDFAWRGNNPYMTVCIYTDDIRSTNGNSYMLQFQGNYVSVYRRNQHNSRSLDNAQINQIRNQGKARVRICADKNKNTLALLMDDTLVKQWTDPAGFAGAGAGIVFMSYNQQPARIANIQVSEWDGEIATSESVEHKNTDLDLVHLANKDKTSGECVGIQAGKLSFETDFGDLNVPLDRIAVISFATDNQYRARRNKHDVQAFFDENSAVTLDLKSINDGTLEGHSENFGDATFRMDAFKTVRFNIYEERPDAEEDPWGDGGAIPMEVLRRW
;
A
#
# COMPACT_ATOMS: atom_id res chain seq x y z
N GLN A 1 24.23 -13.71 12.61
CA GLN A 1 24.06 -14.88 13.50
C GLN A 1 22.98 -14.56 14.50
N HIS A 2 21.75 -14.91 14.25
CA HIS A 2 20.73 -14.75 15.29
C HIS A 2 19.85 -15.99 15.25
N GLY A 3 19.66 -16.60 16.39
CA GLY A 3 18.96 -17.85 16.57
C GLY A 3 17.52 -17.85 16.02
N ASN A 4 16.77 -18.90 16.30
CA ASN A 4 15.38 -19.12 15.84
C ASN A 4 14.37 -17.98 16.16
N ASP A 5 14.80 -16.89 16.77
CA ASP A 5 14.01 -15.82 17.37
C ASP A 5 14.02 -14.51 16.55
N SER A 6 14.45 -14.54 15.29
CA SER A 6 14.51 -13.35 14.43
C SER A 6 13.63 -13.46 13.21
N TRP A 7 13.24 -12.31 12.68
CA TRP A 7 12.57 -12.23 11.39
C TRP A 7 13.36 -12.93 10.30
N ARG A 8 12.70 -13.63 9.40
CA ARG A 8 13.30 -14.37 8.29
C ARG A 8 12.82 -13.81 6.96
N TYR A 9 13.75 -13.64 6.03
CA TYR A 9 13.42 -13.24 4.67
C TYR A 9 13.31 -14.46 3.78
N ALA A 10 12.17 -14.62 3.09
CA ALA A 10 11.93 -15.65 2.10
C ALA A 10 10.84 -15.23 1.11
N LYS A 11 10.93 -15.68 -0.14
CA LYS A 11 9.90 -15.45 -1.18
C LYS A 11 9.46 -13.97 -1.27
N GLY A 12 10.40 -13.03 -1.19
CA GLY A 12 10.11 -11.60 -1.27
C GLY A 12 9.47 -10.96 -0.03
N ALA A 13 9.38 -11.67 1.09
CA ALA A 13 8.74 -11.19 2.31
C ALA A 13 9.55 -11.47 3.56
N PHE A 14 9.31 -10.70 4.61
CA PHE A 14 9.80 -10.93 5.95
C PHE A 14 8.72 -11.62 6.80
N TYR A 15 9.08 -12.69 7.47
CA TYR A 15 8.21 -13.48 8.34
C TYR A 15 8.66 -13.35 9.78
N ALA A 16 7.76 -12.94 10.65
CA ALA A 16 8.00 -12.97 12.09
C ALA A 16 7.92 -14.40 12.61
N PRO A 17 8.82 -14.81 13.51
CA PRO A 17 8.77 -16.15 14.09
C PRO A 17 7.57 -16.28 15.04
N MET A 18 7.06 -17.50 15.14
CA MET A 18 6.09 -17.89 16.19
C MET A 18 6.86 -18.35 17.44
N ASN A 19 7.40 -17.43 18.19
CA ASN A 19 8.14 -17.75 19.40
C ASN A 19 7.59 -17.01 20.63
N SER A 20 8.20 -17.24 21.79
CA SER A 20 7.74 -16.69 23.06
C SER A 20 8.17 -15.23 23.32
N HIS A 21 8.85 -14.59 22.39
CA HIS A 21 9.40 -13.26 22.58
C HIS A 21 9.02 -12.31 21.44
N ASN A 22 8.90 -11.03 21.75
CA ASN A 22 8.74 -10.00 20.73
C ASN A 22 10.02 -9.89 19.90
N CYS A 23 9.87 -9.84 18.58
CA CYS A 23 10.98 -9.75 17.65
C CYS A 23 10.94 -8.49 16.84
N THR A 24 12.08 -7.84 16.67
CA THR A 24 12.21 -6.61 15.88
C THR A 24 13.05 -6.85 14.63
N ILE A 25 12.71 -6.12 13.57
CA ILE A 25 13.55 -5.92 12.39
C ILE A 25 13.50 -4.44 12.05
N GLY A 26 14.66 -3.84 11.83
CA GLY A 26 14.71 -2.42 11.50
C GLY A 26 15.86 -2.10 10.57
N LYS A 27 15.71 -0.98 9.87
CA LYS A 27 16.71 -0.43 8.96
C LYS A 27 16.64 1.09 8.97
N ASP A 28 17.78 1.73 8.91
CA ASP A 28 17.87 3.13 8.51
C ASP A 28 17.72 3.19 6.99
N VAL A 29 16.66 3.87 6.55
CA VAL A 29 16.28 3.97 5.13
C VAL A 29 16.40 5.40 4.60
N GLY A 30 16.89 6.32 5.44
CA GLY A 30 17.02 7.72 5.05
C GLY A 30 15.68 8.40 4.83
N LEU A 31 14.70 8.22 5.73
CA LEU A 31 13.36 8.82 5.59
C LEU A 31 13.46 10.32 5.35
N PRO A 32 12.93 10.86 4.24
CA PRO A 32 12.87 12.29 3.98
C PRO A 32 11.91 13.01 4.94
N ASP A 33 11.98 14.34 5.01
CA ASP A 33 11.13 15.13 5.92
C ASP A 33 9.64 15.01 5.61
N ARG A 34 9.30 14.73 4.35
CA ARG A 34 7.98 14.27 3.94
C ARG A 34 8.12 12.90 3.32
N SER A 35 7.50 11.89 3.91
CA SER A 35 7.63 10.52 3.44
C SER A 35 6.31 9.78 3.38
N GLU A 36 6.22 8.89 2.42
CA GLU A 36 5.25 7.80 2.40
C GLU A 36 6.00 6.48 2.60
N ILE A 37 5.53 5.70 3.55
CA ILE A 37 6.01 4.36 3.85
C ILE A 37 4.85 3.41 3.57
N ALA A 38 5.00 2.55 2.56
CA ALA A 38 3.98 1.60 2.16
C ALA A 38 4.49 0.17 2.30
N PHE A 39 3.65 -0.75 2.75
CA PHE A 39 3.97 -2.17 2.86
C PHE A 39 2.73 -3.05 2.91
N ASP A 40 2.86 -4.29 2.46
CA ASP A 40 1.83 -5.30 2.64
C ASP A 40 2.02 -5.97 4.00
N PHE A 41 0.96 -5.99 4.78
CA PHE A 41 0.92 -6.60 6.09
C PHE A 41 -0.07 -7.77 6.09
N ALA A 42 0.38 -8.97 6.47
CA ALA A 42 -0.48 -10.13 6.66
C ALA A 42 -0.29 -10.70 8.07
N TRP A 43 -1.37 -11.25 8.62
CA TRP A 43 -1.42 -11.82 9.97
C TRP A 43 -2.27 -13.07 10.00
N ARG A 44 -2.09 -13.89 11.02
CA ARG A 44 -2.93 -15.07 11.30
C ARG A 44 -3.94 -14.76 12.38
N GLY A 45 -5.10 -15.40 12.27
CA GLY A 45 -6.21 -15.21 13.21
C GLY A 45 -7.02 -13.96 12.90
N ASN A 46 -7.95 -13.63 13.78
CA ASN A 46 -8.95 -12.60 13.53
C ASN A 46 -8.42 -11.18 13.73
N ASN A 47 -7.25 -11.02 14.33
CA ASN A 47 -6.75 -9.71 14.73
C ASN A 47 -5.27 -9.55 14.40
N PRO A 48 -4.88 -8.44 13.77
CA PRO A 48 -3.47 -8.10 13.61
C PRO A 48 -2.84 -7.66 14.94
N TYR A 49 -1.56 -8.00 15.09
CA TYR A 49 -0.72 -7.52 16.18
C TYR A 49 0.67 -7.19 15.63
N MET A 50 0.97 -5.92 15.50
CA MET A 50 2.26 -5.46 15.05
C MET A 50 2.50 -4.02 15.52
N THR A 51 3.75 -3.69 15.76
CA THR A 51 4.18 -2.31 15.96
C THR A 51 5.09 -1.87 14.83
N VAL A 52 4.89 -0.66 14.34
CA VAL A 52 5.76 0.02 13.39
C VAL A 52 6.28 1.30 14.03
N CYS A 53 7.61 1.45 14.13
CA CYS A 53 8.24 2.71 14.51
C CYS A 53 8.81 3.38 13.28
N ILE A 54 8.54 4.66 13.10
CA ILE A 54 9.02 5.48 11.99
C ILE A 54 9.80 6.68 12.51
N TYR A 55 10.75 7.13 11.71
CA TYR A 55 11.70 8.19 12.10
C TYR A 55 12.46 7.87 13.39
N THR A 56 12.75 6.58 13.61
CA THR A 56 13.47 6.16 14.80
C THR A 56 14.97 6.38 14.66
N ASP A 57 15.62 6.79 15.75
CA ASP A 57 17.07 6.84 15.92
C ASP A 57 17.65 5.54 16.48
N ASP A 58 16.80 4.58 16.88
CA ASP A 58 17.20 3.22 17.27
C ASP A 58 16.52 2.17 16.39
N ILE A 59 17.30 1.60 15.46
CA ILE A 59 16.81 0.57 14.53
C ILE A 59 16.81 -0.85 15.12
N ARG A 60 17.29 -1.04 16.34
CA ARG A 60 17.39 -2.35 17.00
C ARG A 60 16.25 -2.63 17.97
N SER A 61 15.57 -1.59 18.40
CA SER A 61 14.45 -1.69 19.33
C SER A 61 13.35 -0.67 19.02
N THR A 62 12.25 -0.75 19.74
CA THR A 62 11.18 0.25 19.68
C THR A 62 11.37 1.38 20.68
N ASN A 63 12.55 1.54 21.30
CA ASN A 63 12.80 2.49 22.38
C ASN A 63 13.34 3.85 21.93
N GLY A 64 13.71 3.98 20.65
CA GLY A 64 14.21 5.22 20.09
C GLY A 64 13.18 6.35 20.06
N ASN A 65 13.69 7.57 19.82
CA ASN A 65 12.82 8.72 19.51
C ASN A 65 12.13 8.47 18.18
N SER A 66 10.80 8.38 18.18
CA SER A 66 10.05 7.94 17.01
C SER A 66 8.55 8.23 17.15
N TYR A 67 7.83 8.02 16.07
CA TYR A 67 6.41 7.68 16.16
C TYR A 67 6.23 6.18 16.12
N MET A 68 5.40 5.67 17.01
CA MET A 68 5.08 4.25 17.12
C MET A 68 3.60 4.05 16.82
N LEU A 69 3.32 3.31 15.76
CA LEU A 69 1.97 2.88 15.39
C LEU A 69 1.80 1.42 15.84
N GLN A 70 0.88 1.21 16.76
CA GLN A 70 0.60 -0.11 17.32
C GLN A 70 -0.74 -0.62 16.80
N PHE A 71 -0.68 -1.60 15.92
CA PHE A 71 -1.84 -2.32 15.41
C PHE A 71 -2.23 -3.39 16.42
N GLN A 72 -3.45 -3.33 16.93
CA GLN A 72 -3.97 -4.27 17.91
C GLN A 72 -5.47 -4.51 17.71
N GLY A 73 -5.83 -5.68 17.25
CA GLY A 73 -7.21 -5.97 16.92
C GLY A 73 -7.70 -5.09 15.78
N ASN A 74 -8.82 -4.42 15.98
CA ASN A 74 -9.39 -3.47 15.03
C ASN A 74 -9.04 -2.00 15.33
N TYR A 75 -7.96 -1.77 16.06
CA TYR A 75 -7.48 -0.43 16.40
C TYR A 75 -6.01 -0.25 16.03
N VAL A 76 -5.66 0.99 15.71
CA VAL A 76 -4.30 1.47 15.71
C VAL A 76 -4.17 2.58 16.75
N SER A 77 -3.16 2.48 17.60
CA SER A 77 -2.80 3.52 18.55
C SER A 77 -1.49 4.16 18.11
N VAL A 78 -1.45 5.49 18.09
CA VAL A 78 -0.26 6.24 17.72
C VAL A 78 0.34 6.89 18.95
N TYR A 79 1.63 6.64 19.13
CA TYR A 79 2.41 7.18 20.25
C TYR A 79 3.58 7.99 19.72
N ARG A 80 3.84 9.14 20.33
CA ARG A 80 5.14 9.75 20.28
C ARG A 80 6.04 9.10 21.32
N ARG A 81 7.22 8.68 20.89
CA ARG A 81 8.24 8.16 21.79
C ARG A 81 9.39 9.14 21.91
N ASN A 82 9.82 9.35 23.13
CA ASN A 82 11.02 10.11 23.44
C ASN A 82 11.88 9.26 24.40
N GLN A 83 12.80 8.48 23.82
CA GLN A 83 13.60 7.47 24.52
C GLN A 83 12.76 6.54 25.42
N HIS A 84 12.69 6.80 26.70
CA HIS A 84 11.99 5.93 27.67
C HIS A 84 10.53 6.31 27.91
N ASN A 85 10.08 7.46 27.41
CA ASN A 85 8.72 7.94 27.60
C ASN A 85 7.88 7.73 26.35
N SER A 86 6.66 7.25 26.57
CA SER A 86 5.67 7.08 25.51
C SER A 86 4.42 7.87 25.87
N ARG A 87 4.00 8.76 24.98
CA ARG A 87 2.76 9.51 25.12
C ARG A 87 1.86 9.20 23.94
N SER A 88 0.64 8.76 24.24
CA SER A 88 -0.36 8.55 23.19
C SER A 88 -0.71 9.88 22.53
N LEU A 89 -0.71 9.91 21.22
CA LEU A 89 -1.33 11.00 20.46
C LEU A 89 -2.83 10.77 20.38
N ASP A 90 -3.23 9.57 19.95
CA ASP A 90 -4.62 9.14 19.86
C ASP A 90 -4.70 7.71 19.30
N ASN A 91 -5.92 7.20 19.15
CA ASN A 91 -6.20 5.93 18.47
C ASN A 91 -7.21 6.11 17.33
N ALA A 92 -7.28 5.13 16.46
CA ALA A 92 -8.28 5.05 15.41
C ALA A 92 -8.78 3.62 15.24
N GLN A 93 -10.05 3.47 14.93
CA GLN A 93 -10.64 2.19 14.60
C GLN A 93 -10.34 1.85 13.14
N ILE A 94 -9.94 0.60 12.88
CA ILE A 94 -9.66 0.08 11.55
C ILE A 94 -10.75 -0.92 11.20
N ASN A 95 -11.78 -0.46 10.49
CA ASN A 95 -12.93 -1.31 10.15
C ASN A 95 -12.63 -2.24 8.97
N GLN A 96 -11.69 -1.85 8.10
CA GLN A 96 -11.36 -2.53 6.84
C GLN A 96 -10.70 -3.89 7.02
N ILE A 97 -9.98 -4.11 8.13
CA ILE A 97 -9.15 -5.31 8.33
C ILE A 97 -9.86 -6.48 9.00
N ARG A 98 -11.15 -6.36 9.28
CA ARG A 98 -11.93 -7.45 9.88
C ARG A 98 -11.98 -8.65 8.94
N ASN A 99 -11.41 -9.77 9.37
CA ASN A 99 -11.43 -11.07 8.67
C ASN A 99 -10.67 -11.16 7.33
N GLN A 100 -9.86 -10.16 6.97
CA GLN A 100 -9.13 -10.19 5.69
C GLN A 100 -7.78 -10.90 5.77
N GLY A 101 -7.18 -11.00 6.97
CA GLY A 101 -5.86 -11.62 7.17
C GLY A 101 -4.69 -10.85 6.54
N LYS A 102 -4.95 -9.82 5.74
CA LYS A 102 -3.95 -8.97 5.08
C LYS A 102 -4.50 -7.57 4.80
N ALA A 103 -3.62 -6.59 4.65
CA ALA A 103 -3.93 -5.24 4.19
C ALA A 103 -2.69 -4.56 3.60
N ARG A 104 -2.89 -3.61 2.68
CA ARG A 104 -1.87 -2.64 2.28
C ARG A 104 -1.88 -1.48 3.25
N VAL A 105 -0.77 -1.23 3.90
CA VAL A 105 -0.58 -0.14 4.86
C VAL A 105 0.20 0.98 4.20
N ARG A 106 -0.26 2.23 4.32
CA ARG A 106 0.47 3.42 3.92
C ARG A 106 0.52 4.38 5.10
N ILE A 107 1.71 4.82 5.47
CA ILE A 107 1.95 5.79 6.53
C ILE A 107 2.59 7.01 5.89
N CYS A 108 1.87 8.13 5.89
CA CYS A 108 2.37 9.40 5.40
C CYS A 108 2.79 10.28 6.57
N ALA A 109 3.91 10.99 6.45
CA ALA A 109 4.41 11.86 7.49
C ALA A 109 4.97 13.17 6.90
N ASP A 110 4.68 14.29 7.56
CA ASP A 110 5.26 15.60 7.24
C ASP A 110 5.84 16.23 8.53
N LYS A 111 7.17 16.29 8.60
CA LYS A 111 7.87 16.87 9.74
C LYS A 111 7.59 18.37 9.90
N ASN A 112 7.41 19.09 8.80
CA ASN A 112 7.20 20.54 8.84
C ASN A 112 5.82 20.89 9.39
N LYS A 113 4.83 20.02 9.12
CA LYS A 113 3.46 20.19 9.62
C LYS A 113 3.21 19.42 10.91
N ASN A 114 4.17 18.62 11.39
CA ASN A 114 4.03 17.71 12.54
C ASN A 114 2.84 16.75 12.39
N THR A 115 2.62 16.27 11.16
CA THR A 115 1.44 15.43 10.85
C THR A 115 1.86 14.02 10.45
N LEU A 116 0.98 13.09 10.79
CA LEU A 116 1.01 11.69 10.37
C LEU A 116 -0.36 11.31 9.83
N ALA A 117 -0.39 10.49 8.81
CA ALA A 117 -1.63 9.88 8.32
C ALA A 117 -1.44 8.39 8.11
N LEU A 118 -2.47 7.61 8.37
CA LEU A 118 -2.54 6.19 8.10
C LEU A 118 -3.64 5.91 7.08
N LEU A 119 -3.27 5.19 6.03
CA LEU A 119 -4.22 4.62 5.08
C LEU A 119 -4.11 3.10 5.14
N MET A 120 -5.25 2.43 4.98
CA MET A 120 -5.36 0.98 4.88
C MET A 120 -6.15 0.67 3.61
N ASP A 121 -5.56 -0.12 2.70
CA ASP A 121 -6.16 -0.43 1.39
C ASP A 121 -6.66 0.86 0.69
N ASP A 122 -5.78 1.88 0.64
CA ASP A 122 -5.98 3.22 0.07
C ASP A 122 -7.09 4.06 0.72
N THR A 123 -7.72 3.56 1.79
CA THR A 123 -8.70 4.32 2.57
C THR A 123 -8.04 5.02 3.74
N LEU A 124 -8.26 6.33 3.89
CA LEU A 124 -7.76 7.09 5.03
C LEU A 124 -8.42 6.60 6.32
N VAL A 125 -7.61 6.07 7.23
CA VAL A 125 -8.05 5.69 8.57
C VAL A 125 -8.13 6.93 9.46
N LYS A 126 -7.04 7.69 9.53
CA LYS A 126 -6.96 8.92 10.32
C LYS A 126 -5.70 9.71 10.00
N GLN A 127 -5.79 11.01 10.22
CA GLN A 127 -4.66 11.92 10.28
C GLN A 127 -4.50 12.46 11.71
N TRP A 128 -3.25 12.53 12.18
CA TRP A 128 -2.89 13.07 13.50
C TRP A 128 -1.96 14.26 13.33
N THR A 129 -2.10 15.24 14.20
CA THR A 129 -1.15 16.35 14.34
C THR A 129 -0.55 16.29 15.73
N ASP A 130 0.78 16.34 15.82
CA ASP A 130 1.48 16.38 17.11
C ASP A 130 1.64 17.84 17.56
N PRO A 131 0.90 18.28 18.59
CA PRO A 131 0.95 19.67 19.03
C PRO A 131 2.27 20.03 19.73
N ALA A 132 3.07 19.03 20.11
CA ALA A 132 4.35 19.24 20.80
C ALA A 132 5.56 19.24 19.84
N GLY A 133 5.32 19.32 18.55
CA GLY A 133 6.34 19.23 17.53
C GLY A 133 6.66 17.79 17.11
N PHE A 134 7.40 17.62 16.01
CA PHE A 134 7.71 16.30 15.49
C PHE A 134 8.62 15.50 16.44
N ALA A 135 8.23 14.28 16.79
CA ALA A 135 8.95 13.47 17.79
C ALA A 135 10.08 12.61 17.20
N GLY A 136 10.02 12.29 15.92
CA GLY A 136 11.02 11.43 15.27
C GLY A 136 12.39 12.12 15.16
N ALA A 137 13.45 11.49 15.66
CA ALA A 137 14.80 12.05 15.66
C ALA A 137 15.75 11.35 14.69
N GLY A 138 15.35 10.23 14.08
CA GLY A 138 16.13 9.46 13.13
C GLY A 138 15.48 9.40 11.75
N ALA A 139 15.99 8.49 10.93
CA ALA A 139 15.50 8.21 9.57
C ALA A 139 15.21 6.72 9.37
N GLY A 140 15.10 5.96 10.47
CA GLY A 140 14.89 4.52 10.47
C GLY A 140 13.42 4.10 10.58
N ILE A 141 13.18 2.85 10.15
CA ILE A 141 11.92 2.13 10.34
C ILE A 141 12.20 0.87 11.14
N VAL A 142 11.34 0.55 12.09
CA VAL A 142 11.38 -0.70 12.86
C VAL A 142 10.00 -1.35 12.84
N PHE A 143 9.98 -2.64 12.54
CA PHE A 143 8.80 -3.49 12.70
C PHE A 143 9.02 -4.42 13.89
N MET A 144 8.02 -4.56 14.73
CA MET A 144 8.05 -5.49 15.86
C MET A 144 6.79 -6.36 15.82
N SER A 145 7.01 -7.68 15.79
CA SER A 145 5.95 -8.65 16.00
C SER A 145 5.80 -8.95 17.49
N TYR A 146 4.59 -9.21 17.91
CA TYR A 146 4.29 -9.65 19.27
C TYR A 146 4.43 -11.16 19.42
N ASN A 147 4.71 -11.57 20.63
CA ASN A 147 4.75 -12.94 21.08
C ASN A 147 3.57 -13.77 20.51
N GLN A 148 3.87 -14.90 19.88
CA GLN A 148 2.90 -15.86 19.31
C GLN A 148 1.94 -15.28 18.25
N GLN A 149 2.18 -14.09 17.77
CA GLN A 149 1.39 -13.45 16.72
C GLN A 149 2.21 -13.39 15.41
N PRO A 150 2.04 -14.38 14.53
CA PRO A 150 2.79 -14.39 13.29
C PRO A 150 2.41 -13.19 12.42
N ALA A 151 3.42 -12.52 11.91
CA ALA A 151 3.30 -11.38 11.02
C ALA A 151 4.15 -11.60 9.77
N ARG A 152 3.64 -11.20 8.63
CA ARG A 152 4.36 -11.17 7.36
C ARG A 152 4.34 -9.76 6.82
N ILE A 153 5.49 -9.27 6.37
CA ILE A 153 5.63 -7.97 5.73
C ILE A 153 6.27 -8.16 4.37
N ALA A 154 5.70 -7.54 3.35
CA ALA A 154 6.24 -7.58 1.99
C ALA A 154 6.10 -6.22 1.31
N ASN A 155 6.70 -6.08 0.13
CA ASN A 155 6.55 -4.92 -0.74
C ASN A 155 6.74 -3.59 0.00
N ILE A 156 7.80 -3.51 0.84
CA ILE A 156 8.13 -2.28 1.57
C ILE A 156 8.66 -1.26 0.58
N GLN A 157 8.03 -0.11 0.54
CA GLN A 157 8.39 1.03 -0.30
C GLN A 157 8.52 2.27 0.58
N VAL A 158 9.49 3.10 0.27
CA VAL A 158 9.68 4.41 0.89
C VAL A 158 9.86 5.40 -0.24
N SER A 159 9.04 6.43 -0.24
CA SER A 159 9.10 7.51 -1.23
C SER A 159 8.96 8.87 -0.56
N GLU A 160 9.35 9.91 -1.25
CA GLU A 160 8.99 11.26 -0.87
C GLU A 160 7.49 11.45 -1.08
N TRP A 161 6.82 12.08 -0.10
CA TRP A 161 5.40 12.35 -0.14
C TRP A 161 5.15 13.80 -0.56
N ASP A 162 4.23 14.03 -1.50
CA ASP A 162 3.86 15.37 -1.99
C ASP A 162 3.14 16.24 -0.95
N GLY A 163 2.70 15.62 0.17
CA GLY A 163 1.99 16.29 1.26
C GLY A 163 0.49 16.32 1.09
N GLU A 164 -0.01 15.70 0.03
CA GLU A 164 -1.44 15.51 -0.18
C GLU A 164 -1.81 14.05 0.09
N ILE A 165 -2.78 13.88 0.95
CA ILE A 165 -3.45 12.60 1.05
C ILE A 165 -4.44 12.63 -0.10
N ALA A 166 -4.18 11.87 -1.15
CA ALA A 166 -5.25 11.49 -2.06
C ALA A 166 -6.28 10.74 -1.20
N THR A 167 -7.10 11.51 -0.51
CA THR A 167 -8.25 10.96 0.15
C THR A 167 -9.19 10.55 -0.96
N SER A 168 -9.64 9.32 -0.88
CA SER A 168 -10.90 8.93 -1.48
C SER A 168 -12.10 9.77 -0.97
N GLU A 169 -11.87 10.84 -0.19
CA GLU A 169 -12.86 11.91 -0.01
C GLU A 169 -13.12 12.70 -1.29
N SER A 170 -12.18 12.69 -2.24
CA SER A 170 -12.52 12.99 -3.61
C SER A 170 -13.36 11.86 -4.24
N VAL A 171 -13.36 10.65 -3.65
CA VAL A 171 -14.10 9.50 -4.14
C VAL A 171 -14.63 8.69 -2.95
N GLU A 172 -15.56 9.23 -2.18
CA GLU A 172 -16.48 8.38 -1.40
C GLU A 172 -17.37 7.60 -2.38
N HIS A 173 -16.80 6.57 -2.98
CA HIS A 173 -17.62 5.51 -3.59
C HIS A 173 -18.18 4.65 -2.45
N LYS A 174 -19.28 5.14 -1.86
CA LYS A 174 -20.13 4.31 -1.00
C LYS A 174 -21.00 3.35 -1.82
N ASN A 175 -21.07 3.55 -3.14
CA ASN A 175 -21.80 2.71 -4.07
C ASN A 175 -20.80 2.00 -4.98
N THR A 176 -20.63 0.71 -4.77
CA THR A 176 -19.80 -0.15 -5.61
C THR A 176 -20.38 -0.40 -6.99
N ASP A 177 -21.68 -0.11 -7.18
CA ASP A 177 -22.46 -0.52 -8.36
C ASP A 177 -22.57 0.58 -9.43
N LEU A 178 -22.25 1.84 -9.12
CA LEU A 178 -22.36 2.98 -10.03
C LEU A 178 -21.04 3.75 -10.15
N ASP A 179 -20.80 4.29 -11.33
CA ASP A 179 -19.72 5.24 -11.55
C ASP A 179 -20.03 6.59 -10.89
N LEU A 180 -19.01 7.33 -10.54
CA LEU A 180 -19.13 8.66 -9.94
C LEU A 180 -18.33 9.69 -10.74
N VAL A 181 -18.99 10.76 -11.15
CA VAL A 181 -18.35 11.88 -11.82
C VAL A 181 -18.24 13.08 -10.87
N HIS A 182 -17.03 13.57 -10.67
CA HIS A 182 -16.76 14.81 -9.96
C HIS A 182 -16.55 15.93 -10.97
N LEU A 183 -17.32 16.99 -10.82
CA LEU A 183 -17.22 18.18 -11.67
C LEU A 183 -16.22 19.19 -11.08
N ALA A 184 -15.66 20.02 -11.94
CA ALA A 184 -14.70 21.07 -11.56
C ALA A 184 -15.28 22.10 -10.57
N ASN A 185 -16.62 22.27 -10.54
CA ASN A 185 -17.34 23.11 -9.57
C ASN A 185 -17.60 22.43 -8.22
N LYS A 186 -17.04 21.20 -8.00
CA LYS A 186 -17.21 20.34 -6.82
C LYS A 186 -18.53 19.60 -6.70
N ASP A 187 -19.45 19.73 -7.69
CA ASP A 187 -20.64 18.90 -7.73
C ASP A 187 -20.27 17.44 -8.07
N LYS A 188 -21.12 16.51 -7.65
CA LYS A 188 -20.96 15.07 -7.87
C LYS A 188 -22.24 14.50 -8.44
N THR A 189 -22.11 13.56 -9.36
CA THR A 189 -23.25 12.78 -9.87
C THR A 189 -22.85 11.32 -10.02
N SER A 190 -23.75 10.41 -9.67
CA SER A 190 -23.59 8.96 -9.82
C SER A 190 -24.43 8.45 -10.98
N GLY A 191 -23.95 7.41 -11.64
CA GLY A 191 -24.63 6.81 -12.80
C GLY A 191 -23.71 5.82 -13.52
N GLU A 192 -23.94 5.63 -14.80
CA GLU A 192 -23.15 4.76 -15.67
C GLU A 192 -22.40 5.57 -16.72
N CYS A 193 -21.08 5.35 -16.82
CA CYS A 193 -20.23 5.96 -17.83
C CYS A 193 -20.38 5.20 -19.15
N VAL A 194 -21.17 5.71 -20.08
CA VAL A 194 -21.42 5.06 -21.38
C VAL A 194 -20.24 5.22 -22.32
N GLY A 195 -19.56 6.39 -22.29
CA GLY A 195 -18.40 6.64 -23.13
C GLY A 195 -18.06 8.11 -23.26
N ILE A 196 -16.92 8.35 -23.95
CA ILE A 196 -16.44 9.70 -24.24
C ILE A 196 -16.36 9.86 -25.75
N GLN A 197 -17.10 10.83 -26.30
CA GLN A 197 -17.06 11.13 -27.70
C GLN A 197 -17.12 12.65 -27.95
N ALA A 198 -16.35 13.12 -28.92
CA ALA A 198 -16.31 14.53 -29.32
C ALA A 198 -16.08 15.52 -28.13
N GLY A 199 -15.23 15.14 -27.16
CA GLY A 199 -14.91 15.98 -26.02
C GLY A 199 -16.00 16.06 -24.95
N LYS A 200 -16.94 15.13 -24.95
CA LYS A 200 -18.02 15.01 -23.96
C LYS A 200 -18.10 13.61 -23.42
N LEU A 201 -18.37 13.49 -22.13
CA LEU A 201 -18.76 12.28 -21.44
C LEU A 201 -20.26 12.09 -21.59
N SER A 202 -20.70 10.92 -22.09
CA SER A 202 -22.09 10.45 -22.02
C SER A 202 -22.26 9.65 -20.75
N PHE A 203 -23.16 10.08 -19.88
CA PHE A 203 -23.34 9.56 -18.54
C PHE A 203 -24.83 9.37 -18.25
N GLU A 204 -25.23 8.12 -18.01
CA GLU A 204 -26.63 7.78 -17.68
C GLU A 204 -26.83 7.86 -16.18
N THR A 205 -27.88 8.58 -15.75
CA THR A 205 -28.24 8.73 -14.34
C THR A 205 -29.71 8.39 -14.12
N ASP A 206 -30.12 8.18 -12.89
CA ASP A 206 -31.51 7.96 -12.50
C ASP A 206 -32.46 9.13 -12.92
N PHE A 207 -31.87 10.29 -13.23
CA PHE A 207 -32.63 11.49 -13.64
C PHE A 207 -32.59 11.74 -15.15
N GLY A 208 -31.88 10.88 -15.91
CA GLY A 208 -31.73 10.97 -17.37
C GLY A 208 -30.27 11.07 -17.82
N ASP A 209 -30.10 11.13 -19.13
CA ASP A 209 -28.80 11.12 -19.78
C ASP A 209 -28.13 12.52 -19.72
N LEU A 210 -26.89 12.55 -19.27
CA LEU A 210 -26.07 13.74 -19.19
C LEU A 210 -24.96 13.68 -20.24
N ASN A 211 -24.74 14.81 -20.93
CA ASN A 211 -23.59 15.01 -21.81
C ASN A 211 -22.70 16.08 -21.21
N VAL A 212 -21.68 15.67 -20.48
CA VAL A 212 -20.79 16.55 -19.73
C VAL A 212 -19.55 16.87 -20.52
N PRO A 213 -19.24 18.14 -20.84
CA PRO A 213 -17.96 18.52 -21.45
C PRO A 213 -16.80 18.11 -20.58
N LEU A 214 -15.71 17.57 -21.17
CA LEU A 214 -14.53 17.10 -20.44
C LEU A 214 -13.83 18.19 -19.62
N ASP A 215 -13.88 19.43 -20.07
CA ASP A 215 -13.32 20.59 -19.35
C ASP A 215 -14.05 20.91 -18.04
N ARG A 216 -15.25 20.35 -17.83
CA ARG A 216 -16.01 20.45 -16.59
C ARG A 216 -15.83 19.27 -15.65
N ILE A 217 -15.12 18.22 -16.07
CA ILE A 217 -14.91 17.01 -15.29
C ILE A 217 -13.56 17.13 -14.59
N ALA A 218 -13.55 16.93 -13.27
CA ALA A 218 -12.33 16.85 -12.50
C ALA A 218 -11.83 15.39 -12.40
N VAL A 219 -12.75 14.44 -12.08
CA VAL A 219 -12.42 13.02 -11.90
C VAL A 219 -13.63 12.18 -12.29
N ILE A 220 -13.36 11.02 -12.89
CA ILE A 220 -14.33 9.93 -13.05
C ILE A 220 -13.82 8.75 -12.24
N SER A 221 -14.65 8.23 -11.36
CA SER A 221 -14.38 7.03 -10.58
C SER A 221 -15.32 5.93 -11.01
N PHE A 222 -14.77 4.85 -11.51
CA PHE A 222 -15.54 3.73 -12.02
C PHE A 222 -15.98 2.80 -10.89
N ALA A 223 -17.16 2.18 -11.06
CA ALA A 223 -17.71 1.19 -10.14
C ALA A 223 -16.71 0.04 -9.92
N THR A 224 -16.57 -0.41 -8.68
CA THR A 224 -15.56 -1.42 -8.31
C THR A 224 -15.88 -2.80 -8.89
N ASP A 225 -17.17 -3.13 -9.05
CA ASP A 225 -17.60 -4.41 -9.61
C ASP A 225 -17.27 -4.55 -11.09
N ASN A 226 -17.06 -3.42 -11.78
CA ASN A 226 -16.66 -3.38 -13.19
C ASN A 226 -15.14 -3.35 -13.39
N GLN A 227 -14.35 -3.33 -12.31
CA GLN A 227 -12.89 -3.32 -12.42
C GLN A 227 -12.36 -4.71 -12.75
N TYR A 228 -11.96 -4.88 -14.00
CA TYR A 228 -11.27 -6.08 -14.44
C TYR A 228 -9.85 -6.12 -13.84
N ARG A 229 -9.58 -7.12 -13.02
CA ARG A 229 -8.22 -7.41 -12.56
C ARG A 229 -7.57 -8.41 -13.52
N ALA A 230 -6.71 -7.90 -14.39
CA ALA A 230 -5.92 -8.72 -15.28
C ALA A 230 -5.08 -9.74 -14.48
N ARG A 231 -5.16 -11.02 -14.89
CA ARG A 231 -4.26 -12.04 -14.35
C ARG A 231 -2.89 -11.89 -15.01
N ARG A 232 -1.85 -11.96 -14.21
CA ARG A 232 -0.47 -11.87 -14.68
C ARG A 232 -0.02 -13.21 -15.26
N ASN A 233 0.57 -13.17 -16.46
CA ASN A 233 1.14 -14.32 -17.16
C ASN A 233 2.65 -14.39 -16.95
N LYS A 234 3.28 -15.52 -17.29
CA LYS A 234 4.75 -15.72 -17.13
C LYS A 234 5.60 -14.73 -17.90
N HIS A 235 5.08 -14.22 -19.00
CA HIS A 235 5.78 -13.27 -19.88
C HIS A 235 5.44 -11.81 -19.56
N ASP A 236 4.54 -11.58 -18.60
CA ASP A 236 4.19 -10.22 -18.20
C ASP A 236 5.36 -9.52 -17.53
N VAL A 237 5.59 -8.30 -17.99
CA VAL A 237 6.53 -7.36 -17.40
C VAL A 237 5.81 -6.07 -17.02
N GLN A 238 6.32 -5.40 -16.02
CA GLN A 238 5.85 -4.08 -15.63
C GLN A 238 6.94 -3.04 -15.88
N ALA A 239 6.68 -2.14 -16.81
CA ALA A 239 7.60 -1.07 -17.19
C ALA A 239 7.15 0.25 -16.55
N PHE A 240 8.03 0.88 -15.80
CA PHE A 240 7.79 2.09 -15.03
C PHE A 240 8.35 3.30 -15.76
N PHE A 241 7.51 4.28 -16.08
CA PHE A 241 7.90 5.58 -16.59
C PHE A 241 8.50 6.43 -15.46
N ASP A 242 7.87 6.39 -14.28
CA ASP A 242 8.26 7.02 -13.02
C ASP A 242 7.82 6.15 -11.83
N GLU A 243 7.81 6.71 -10.62
CA GLU A 243 7.48 5.99 -9.39
C GLU A 243 5.99 5.58 -9.31
N ASN A 244 5.11 6.33 -9.98
CA ASN A 244 3.65 6.18 -9.89
C ASN A 244 2.99 5.74 -11.20
N SER A 245 3.74 5.73 -12.31
CA SER A 245 3.21 5.46 -13.64
C SER A 245 3.88 4.22 -14.24
N ALA A 246 3.10 3.20 -14.53
CA ALA A 246 3.60 1.95 -15.10
C ALA A 246 2.63 1.39 -16.14
N VAL A 247 3.18 0.66 -17.09
CA VAL A 247 2.41 -0.17 -18.03
C VAL A 247 2.79 -1.63 -17.83
N THR A 248 1.78 -2.51 -17.87
CA THR A 248 2.00 -3.95 -17.88
C THR A 248 1.78 -4.48 -19.28
N LEU A 249 2.71 -5.32 -19.74
CA LEU A 249 2.75 -5.87 -21.07
C LEU A 249 3.09 -7.36 -21.01
N ASP A 250 2.40 -8.19 -21.82
CA ASP A 250 2.92 -9.49 -22.25
C ASP A 250 4.07 -9.22 -23.21
N LEU A 251 5.30 -9.45 -22.72
CA LEU A 251 6.52 -9.04 -23.44
C LEU A 251 6.75 -9.91 -24.68
N LYS A 252 6.86 -9.28 -25.84
CA LYS A 252 7.22 -9.92 -27.10
C LYS A 252 8.72 -9.84 -27.36
N SER A 253 9.28 -8.63 -27.28
CA SER A 253 10.70 -8.43 -27.53
C SER A 253 11.24 -7.15 -26.86
N ILE A 254 12.56 -7.15 -26.65
CA ILE A 254 13.35 -5.96 -26.33
C ILE A 254 14.51 -5.93 -27.31
N ASN A 255 14.48 -5.03 -28.29
CA ASN A 255 15.50 -4.92 -29.33
C ASN A 255 15.73 -3.46 -29.71
N ASP A 256 16.95 -3.13 -30.08
CA ASP A 256 17.33 -1.81 -30.66
C ASP A 256 16.75 -0.60 -29.91
N GLY A 257 16.76 -0.65 -28.57
CA GLY A 257 16.24 0.43 -27.74
C GLY A 257 14.71 0.53 -27.72
N THR A 258 14.00 -0.51 -28.19
CA THR A 258 12.54 -0.59 -28.11
C THR A 258 12.09 -1.79 -27.28
N LEU A 259 10.94 -1.65 -26.63
CA LEU A 259 10.22 -2.68 -25.91
C LEU A 259 8.88 -2.90 -26.62
N GLU A 260 8.64 -4.11 -27.08
CA GLU A 260 7.40 -4.49 -27.73
C GLU A 260 6.63 -5.51 -26.88
N GLY A 261 5.34 -5.32 -26.78
CA GLY A 261 4.47 -6.22 -26.03
C GLY A 261 3.00 -5.97 -26.30
N HIS A 262 2.17 -6.82 -25.71
CA HIS A 262 0.72 -6.70 -25.76
C HIS A 262 0.20 -6.24 -24.40
N SER A 263 -0.57 -5.16 -24.39
CA SER A 263 -1.30 -4.71 -23.20
C SER A 263 -2.78 -5.04 -23.36
N GLU A 264 -3.39 -5.57 -22.32
CA GLU A 264 -4.84 -5.81 -22.32
C GLU A 264 -5.65 -4.53 -22.55
N ASN A 265 -5.13 -3.37 -22.12
CA ASN A 265 -5.82 -2.09 -22.25
C ASN A 265 -5.51 -1.34 -23.55
N PHE A 266 -4.32 -1.55 -24.13
CA PHE A 266 -3.84 -0.77 -25.27
C PHE A 266 -3.63 -1.61 -26.53
N GLY A 267 -3.76 -2.95 -26.43
CA GLY A 267 -3.41 -3.86 -27.51
C GLY A 267 -1.89 -3.97 -27.71
N ASP A 268 -1.47 -4.24 -28.94
CA ASP A 268 -0.05 -4.30 -29.31
C ASP A 268 0.57 -2.90 -29.25
N ALA A 269 1.65 -2.77 -28.51
CA ALA A 269 2.33 -1.50 -28.28
C ALA A 269 3.84 -1.63 -28.37
N THR A 270 4.47 -0.60 -28.91
CA THR A 270 5.93 -0.46 -28.99
C THR A 270 6.33 0.81 -28.24
N PHE A 271 7.24 0.68 -27.31
CA PHE A 271 7.75 1.77 -26.49
C PHE A 271 9.25 1.93 -26.70
N ARG A 272 9.74 3.15 -26.62
CA ARG A 272 11.17 3.42 -26.52
C ARG A 272 11.65 3.06 -25.11
N MET A 273 12.77 2.35 -25.00
CA MET A 273 13.33 1.95 -23.69
C MET A 273 13.74 3.15 -22.83
N ASP A 274 14.14 4.26 -23.46
CA ASP A 274 14.51 5.48 -22.74
C ASP A 274 13.33 6.22 -22.09
N ALA A 275 12.09 5.80 -22.41
CA ALA A 275 10.89 6.28 -21.73
C ALA A 275 10.73 5.66 -20.33
N PHE A 276 11.43 4.57 -20.03
CA PHE A 276 11.27 3.86 -18.77
C PHE A 276 12.46 4.04 -17.84
N LYS A 277 12.19 4.21 -16.56
CA LYS A 277 13.21 4.15 -15.50
C LYS A 277 13.57 2.72 -15.13
N THR A 278 12.61 1.81 -15.18
CA THR A 278 12.79 0.41 -14.72
C THR A 278 11.81 -0.51 -15.43
N VAL A 279 12.25 -1.73 -15.72
CA VAL A 279 11.37 -2.83 -16.16
C VAL A 279 11.50 -3.95 -15.14
N ARG A 280 10.37 -4.38 -14.59
CA ARG A 280 10.28 -5.47 -13.63
C ARG A 280 9.78 -6.73 -14.34
N PHE A 281 10.52 -7.80 -14.17
CA PHE A 281 10.19 -9.12 -14.68
C PHE A 281 9.66 -10.04 -13.57
N ASN A 282 9.11 -11.18 -13.96
CA ASN A 282 8.59 -12.21 -13.05
C ASN A 282 7.53 -11.66 -12.08
N ILE A 283 6.61 -10.89 -12.61
CA ILE A 283 5.51 -10.28 -11.86
C ILE A 283 4.27 -11.18 -11.77
N TYR A 284 4.32 -12.33 -12.42
CA TYR A 284 3.21 -13.28 -12.38
C TYR A 284 3.06 -13.91 -10.99
N GLU A 285 1.82 -14.13 -10.62
CA GLU A 285 1.49 -14.91 -9.43
C GLU A 285 1.15 -16.32 -9.87
N GLU A 286 1.87 -17.32 -9.34
CA GLU A 286 1.45 -18.73 -9.52
C GLU A 286 0.07 -18.87 -8.91
N ARG A 287 -0.87 -19.46 -9.64
CA ARG A 287 -2.22 -19.71 -9.13
C ARG A 287 -2.14 -20.40 -7.79
N PRO A 288 -2.78 -19.88 -6.75
CA PRO A 288 -3.27 -20.73 -5.70
C PRO A 288 -4.58 -21.34 -6.20
N ASP A 289 -4.57 -22.64 -6.37
CA ASP A 289 -5.81 -23.39 -6.44
C ASP A 289 -6.42 -23.35 -5.05
N ALA A 290 -7.58 -22.68 -4.90
CA ALA A 290 -8.33 -22.49 -3.67
C ALA A 290 -7.84 -21.35 -2.74
N GLU A 291 -8.79 -20.66 -2.13
CA GLU A 291 -8.70 -19.60 -1.11
C GLU A 291 -7.30 -19.33 -0.56
N GLU A 292 -6.61 -18.32 -1.12
CA GLU A 292 -5.24 -18.00 -0.73
C GLU A 292 -5.14 -17.71 0.76
N ASP A 293 -4.62 -18.66 1.50
CA ASP A 293 -4.01 -18.37 2.79
C ASP A 293 -2.81 -17.43 2.51
N PRO A 294 -2.81 -16.15 2.95
CA PRO A 294 -1.71 -15.23 2.71
C PRO A 294 -0.36 -15.72 3.25
N TRP A 295 -0.35 -16.85 3.93
CA TRP A 295 0.82 -17.52 4.49
C TRP A 295 1.31 -18.70 3.64
N GLY A 296 0.58 -19.16 2.61
CA GLY A 296 0.83 -20.40 1.86
C GLY A 296 0.68 -21.64 2.76
N ASP A 297 0.51 -22.83 2.18
CA ASP A 297 0.42 -24.15 2.84
C ASP A 297 0.10 -24.17 4.34
N GLY A 298 -1.05 -23.62 4.74
CA GLY A 298 -1.48 -23.62 6.14
C GLY A 298 -0.75 -22.60 7.03
N GLY A 299 -0.09 -21.59 6.48
CA GLY A 299 0.54 -20.48 7.20
C GLY A 299 1.78 -20.87 8.01
N ALA A 300 2.41 -21.98 7.71
CA ALA A 300 3.74 -22.31 8.19
C ALA A 300 4.79 -21.49 7.42
N ILE A 301 5.88 -21.10 8.07
CA ILE A 301 7.07 -20.62 7.37
C ILE A 301 7.47 -21.74 6.41
N PRO A 302 7.62 -21.46 5.09
CA PRO A 302 7.93 -22.50 4.12
C PRO A 302 9.12 -23.36 4.59
N MET A 303 8.96 -24.67 4.61
CA MET A 303 9.99 -25.60 5.12
C MET A 303 11.33 -25.46 4.42
N GLU A 304 11.37 -24.99 3.18
CA GLU A 304 12.59 -24.68 2.46
C GLU A 304 13.41 -23.54 3.10
N VAL A 305 12.75 -22.62 3.79
CA VAL A 305 13.41 -21.55 4.55
C VAL A 305 14.05 -22.08 5.82
N LEU A 306 13.50 -23.17 6.39
CA LEU A 306 14.04 -23.81 7.59
C LEU A 306 15.27 -24.68 7.31
N ARG A 307 15.47 -25.13 6.05
CA ARG A 307 16.57 -26.05 5.69
C ARG A 307 17.81 -25.34 5.15
N ARG A 308 17.77 -24.06 4.86
CA ARG A 308 18.89 -23.30 4.26
C ARG A 308 19.67 -22.42 5.22
N TRP A 309 19.45 -22.58 6.52
CA TRP A 309 20.18 -21.83 7.57
C TRP A 309 20.70 -22.84 8.64
#